data_46590e91e6b600b892bbd0246a84b4c3
#
_entry.id   46590e91e6b600b892bbd0246a84b4c3
#
_cell.length_a   1.000
_cell.length_b   1.000
_cell.length_c   1.000
_cell.angle_alpha   90.00
_cell.angle_beta   90.00
_cell.angle_gamma   90.00
#
_symmetry.space_group_name_H-M   'P 1'
#
loop_
_entity.id
_entity.type
_entity.pdbx_description
1 polymer ?
#
loop_
_entity_poly.entity_id
_entity_poly.type
_entity_poly.pdbx_seq_one_letter_code
_entity_poly.pdbx_strand_id
1 'polypeptide(L)'
;MGQSIIIGVDNETQIKNEEFKKNDDIKDLMIKEQSNLVMKETRHIQCETLINNANVIILFGVSLGDTDARWWKIIGNNLVNRTNIAIIQHLYEPNAIRRTQLQKRGRLEREQQKCLMQKMRIEEKNWSEDLTGRLFFTVNEPTFILK
;
A
#
# COMPACT_ATOMS: atom_id res chain seq x y z
N MET A 1 -15.53 21.44 11.66
CA MET A 1 -14.41 20.83 12.38
C MET A 1 -13.38 20.41 11.34
N GLY A 2 -12.16 20.98 11.38
CA GLY A 2 -11.10 20.59 10.49
C GLY A 2 -10.67 19.16 10.78
N GLN A 3 -10.51 18.35 9.73
CA GLN A 3 -9.94 17.00 9.90
C GLN A 3 -8.45 17.15 10.18
N SER A 4 -7.97 16.53 11.26
CA SER A 4 -6.53 16.48 11.56
C SER A 4 -5.82 15.55 10.58
N ILE A 5 -4.68 15.98 10.06
CA ILE A 5 -3.80 15.14 9.23
C ILE A 5 -2.80 14.47 10.18
N ILE A 6 -2.70 13.15 10.08
CA ILE A 6 -1.72 12.38 10.84
C ILE A 6 -0.50 12.14 9.95
N ILE A 7 0.62 12.75 10.35
CA ILE A 7 1.91 12.58 9.68
C ILE A 7 2.84 11.87 10.68
N GLY A 8 3.52 10.83 10.22
CA GLY A 8 4.45 10.10 11.07
C GLY A 8 5.01 8.84 10.43
N VAL A 9 5.71 8.06 11.23
CA VAL A 9 6.31 6.76 10.88
C VAL A 9 5.50 5.60 11.46
N ASP A 10 5.67 4.40 10.94
CA ASP A 10 4.92 3.23 11.43
C ASP A 10 5.49 2.67 12.75
N ASN A 11 6.80 2.84 12.95
CA ASN A 11 7.47 2.31 14.15
C ASN A 11 8.74 3.08 14.48
N GLU A 12 9.27 2.83 15.67
CA GLU A 12 10.45 3.49 16.23
C GLU A 12 11.72 3.31 15.38
N THR A 13 11.87 2.19 14.67
CA THR A 13 13.08 1.93 13.88
C THR A 13 13.24 2.88 12.70
N GLN A 14 12.18 3.53 12.26
CA GLN A 14 12.18 4.52 11.19
C GLN A 14 12.59 5.92 11.68
N ILE A 15 12.64 6.16 12.99
CA ILE A 15 13.14 7.39 13.57
C ILE A 15 14.66 7.36 13.55
N LYS A 16 15.29 8.24 12.78
CA LYS A 16 16.76 8.26 12.63
C LYS A 16 17.46 9.06 13.75
N ASN A 17 16.78 9.98 14.37
CA ASN A 17 17.34 10.80 15.43
C ASN A 17 17.28 10.05 16.77
N GLU A 18 18.43 9.79 17.39
CA GLU A 18 18.56 9.03 18.62
C GLU A 18 17.98 9.76 19.86
N GLU A 19 17.96 11.09 19.86
CA GLU A 19 17.34 11.87 20.92
C GLU A 19 15.81 11.71 20.88
N PHE A 20 15.24 11.69 19.67
CA PHE A 20 13.80 11.48 19.49
C PHE A 20 13.37 10.07 19.87
N LYS A 21 14.21 9.06 19.62
CA LYS A 21 13.93 7.69 20.07
C LYS A 21 13.89 7.53 21.58
N LYS A 22 14.62 8.39 22.33
CA LYS A 22 14.68 8.32 23.80
C LYS A 22 13.57 9.12 24.48
N ASN A 23 12.82 9.91 23.73
CA ASN A 23 11.77 10.77 24.25
C ASN A 23 10.40 10.17 23.92
N ASP A 24 9.70 9.69 24.96
CA ASP A 24 8.41 9.01 24.79
C ASP A 24 7.32 9.96 24.26
N ASP A 25 7.31 11.22 24.68
CA ASP A 25 6.34 12.22 24.20
C ASP A 25 6.52 12.46 22.67
N ILE A 26 7.77 12.48 22.22
CA ILE A 26 8.07 12.63 20.79
C ILE A 26 7.66 11.35 20.02
N LYS A 27 7.91 10.17 20.57
CA LYS A 27 7.46 8.91 19.96
C LYS A 27 5.95 8.86 19.83
N ASP A 28 5.21 9.27 20.84
CA ASP A 28 3.75 9.31 20.84
C ASP A 28 3.20 10.24 19.75
N LEU A 29 3.93 11.28 19.41
CA LEU A 29 3.55 12.18 18.31
C LEU A 29 3.99 11.69 16.93
N MET A 30 5.15 11.01 16.83
CA MET A 30 5.76 10.63 15.56
C MET A 30 5.33 9.24 15.06
N ILE A 31 5.02 8.31 15.98
CA ILE A 31 4.58 6.96 15.61
C ILE A 31 3.07 6.99 15.38
N LYS A 32 2.62 6.72 14.15
CA LYS A 32 1.20 6.83 13.74
C LYS A 32 0.24 6.07 14.67
N GLU A 33 0.61 4.87 15.11
CA GLU A 33 -0.25 4.10 16.03
C GLU A 33 -0.39 4.77 17.40
N GLN A 34 0.70 5.26 17.96
CA GLN A 34 0.71 5.95 19.26
C GLN A 34 -0.04 7.28 19.16
N SER A 35 0.24 8.06 18.12
CA SER A 35 -0.48 9.31 17.85
C SER A 35 -1.99 9.09 17.71
N ASN A 36 -2.42 8.02 17.02
CA ASN A 36 -3.83 7.67 16.91
C ASN A 36 -4.47 7.33 18.25
N LEU A 37 -3.75 6.64 19.14
CA LEU A 37 -4.23 6.32 20.49
C LEU A 37 -4.38 7.57 21.35
N VAL A 38 -3.37 8.43 21.36
CA VAL A 38 -3.36 9.69 22.12
C VAL A 38 -4.48 10.61 21.64
N MET A 39 -4.66 10.73 20.34
CA MET A 39 -5.72 11.57 19.74
C MET A 39 -7.10 10.92 19.74
N LYS A 40 -7.25 9.69 20.24
CA LYS A 40 -8.48 8.88 20.17
C LYS A 40 -9.02 8.79 18.73
N GLU A 41 -8.11 8.70 17.77
CA GLU A 41 -8.45 8.65 16.34
C GLU A 41 -8.83 7.23 15.93
N THR A 42 -10.01 7.06 15.39
CA THR A 42 -10.57 5.76 14.99
C THR A 42 -10.56 5.50 13.49
N ARG A 43 -10.13 6.46 12.67
CA ARG A 43 -10.12 6.33 11.20
C ARG A 43 -9.31 5.15 10.71
N HIS A 44 -8.21 4.81 11.39
CA HIS A 44 -7.41 3.63 11.05
C HIS A 44 -8.20 2.32 11.17
N ILE A 45 -9.08 2.21 12.19
CA ILE A 45 -9.95 1.03 12.38
C ILE A 45 -10.99 0.96 11.25
N GLN A 46 -11.56 2.13 10.89
CA GLN A 46 -12.50 2.20 9.77
C GLN A 46 -11.83 1.84 8.45
N CYS A 47 -10.62 2.34 8.17
CA CYS A 47 -9.86 1.98 6.98
C CYS A 47 -9.54 0.49 6.94
N GLU A 48 -9.10 -0.12 8.05
CA GLU A 48 -8.85 -1.54 8.15
C GLU A 48 -10.11 -2.36 7.86
N THR A 49 -11.25 -1.94 8.42
CA THR A 49 -12.54 -2.57 8.16
C THR A 49 -12.93 -2.48 6.68
N LEU A 50 -12.73 -1.34 6.04
CA LEU A 50 -12.99 -1.17 4.61
C LEU A 50 -12.09 -2.07 3.76
N ILE A 51 -10.79 -2.14 4.05
CA ILE A 51 -9.85 -3.01 3.34
C ILE A 51 -10.25 -4.49 3.51
N ASN A 52 -10.60 -4.90 4.73
CA ASN A 52 -10.98 -6.28 5.02
C ASN A 52 -12.27 -6.71 4.32
N ASN A 53 -13.18 -5.78 4.03
CA ASN A 53 -14.45 -6.05 3.34
C ASN A 53 -14.40 -5.78 1.83
N ALA A 54 -13.35 -5.17 1.32
CA ALA A 54 -13.23 -4.85 -0.10
C ALA A 54 -13.07 -6.12 -0.95
N ASN A 55 -13.72 -6.17 -2.12
CA ASN A 55 -13.46 -7.16 -3.16
C ASN A 55 -12.52 -6.62 -4.25
N VAL A 56 -12.41 -5.30 -4.37
CA VAL A 56 -11.48 -4.64 -5.28
C VAL A 56 -10.76 -3.54 -4.51
N ILE A 57 -9.43 -3.56 -4.57
CA ILE A 57 -8.57 -2.50 -4.00
C ILE A 57 -7.85 -1.83 -5.16
N ILE A 58 -8.01 -0.51 -5.27
CA ILE A 58 -7.35 0.28 -6.30
C ILE A 58 -6.22 1.10 -5.67
N LEU A 59 -5.00 0.89 -6.15
CA LEU A 59 -3.81 1.62 -5.74
C LEU A 59 -3.51 2.71 -6.78
N PHE A 60 -3.80 3.95 -6.46
CA PHE A 60 -3.62 5.10 -7.33
C PHE A 60 -2.80 6.19 -6.64
N GLY A 61 -1.73 6.66 -7.30
CA GLY A 61 -0.90 7.73 -6.77
C GLY A 61 -0.16 7.39 -5.47
N VAL A 62 0.03 6.11 -5.17
CA VAL A 62 0.71 5.64 -3.97
C VAL A 62 2.12 5.18 -4.29
N SER A 63 3.07 5.55 -3.44
CA SER A 63 4.40 4.94 -3.42
C SER A 63 4.35 3.69 -2.55
N LEU A 64 5.06 2.64 -2.95
CA LEU A 64 5.19 1.42 -2.14
C LEU A 64 6.24 1.64 -1.02
N GLY A 65 6.04 2.69 -0.21
CA GLY A 65 6.94 3.07 0.87
C GLY A 65 6.87 2.14 2.08
N ASP A 66 7.93 2.13 2.88
CA ASP A 66 8.01 1.33 4.11
C ASP A 66 7.23 1.96 5.27
N THR A 67 6.89 3.25 5.15
CA THR A 67 6.09 3.98 6.14
C THR A 67 4.64 3.52 6.24
N ASP A 68 4.19 2.71 5.28
CA ASP A 68 2.83 2.18 5.22
C ASP A 68 2.82 0.64 5.28
N ALA A 69 3.88 0.04 5.86
CA ALA A 69 4.10 -1.40 5.93
C ALA A 69 2.93 -2.16 6.58
N ARG A 70 2.25 -1.54 7.57
CA ARG A 70 1.05 -2.11 8.18
C ARG A 70 -0.05 -2.34 7.15
N TRP A 71 -0.34 -1.35 6.31
CA TRP A 71 -1.40 -1.43 5.31
C TRP A 71 -1.08 -2.47 4.24
N TRP A 72 0.17 -2.52 3.79
CA TRP A 72 0.63 -3.54 2.85
C TRP A 72 0.43 -4.95 3.40
N LYS A 73 0.75 -5.17 4.68
CA LYS A 73 0.55 -6.47 5.33
C LYS A 73 -0.94 -6.85 5.40
N ILE A 74 -1.83 -5.92 5.74
CA ILE A 74 -3.27 -6.17 5.81
C ILE A 74 -3.82 -6.54 4.41
N ILE A 75 -3.45 -5.78 3.39
CA ILE A 75 -3.84 -6.04 2.00
C ILE A 75 -3.32 -7.40 1.53
N GLY A 76 -2.06 -7.71 1.81
CA GLY A 76 -1.45 -8.98 1.47
C GLY A 76 -2.12 -10.18 2.14
N ASN A 77 -2.43 -10.09 3.44
CA ASN A 77 -3.16 -11.12 4.16
C ASN A 77 -4.55 -11.37 3.55
N ASN A 78 -5.25 -10.31 3.17
CA ASN A 78 -6.55 -10.44 2.50
C ASN A 78 -6.41 -11.13 1.14
N LEU A 79 -5.40 -10.77 0.35
CA LEU A 79 -5.16 -11.37 -0.96
C LEU A 79 -4.85 -12.86 -0.86
N VAL A 80 -4.11 -13.30 0.17
CA VAL A 80 -3.76 -14.71 0.40
C VAL A 80 -4.97 -15.50 0.92
N ASN A 81 -5.72 -14.94 1.86
CA ASN A 81 -6.78 -15.68 2.56
C ASN A 81 -8.14 -15.63 1.88
N ARG A 82 -8.33 -14.77 0.88
CA ARG A 82 -9.61 -14.58 0.19
C ARG A 82 -9.40 -14.71 -1.32
N THR A 83 -10.22 -15.51 -1.96
CA THR A 83 -10.17 -15.75 -3.42
C THR A 83 -10.97 -14.72 -4.22
N ASN A 84 -11.87 -13.97 -3.58
CA ASN A 84 -12.75 -12.98 -4.20
C ASN A 84 -12.22 -11.54 -4.14
N ILE A 85 -10.94 -11.35 -3.92
CA ILE A 85 -10.30 -10.02 -3.90
C ILE A 85 -9.37 -9.85 -5.09
N ALA A 86 -9.42 -8.67 -5.70
CA ALA A 86 -8.52 -8.24 -6.75
C ALA A 86 -7.86 -6.90 -6.40
N ILE A 87 -6.63 -6.71 -6.86
CA ILE A 87 -5.88 -5.47 -6.68
C ILE A 87 -5.57 -4.89 -8.05
N ILE A 88 -5.88 -3.61 -8.23
CA ILE A 88 -5.57 -2.86 -9.44
C ILE A 88 -4.56 -1.78 -9.06
N GLN A 89 -3.34 -1.86 -9.60
CA GLN A 89 -2.34 -0.82 -9.40
C GLN A 89 -2.21 0.05 -10.65
N HIS A 90 -2.42 1.35 -10.48
CA HIS A 90 -2.15 2.32 -11.54
C HIS A 90 -0.70 2.76 -11.47
N LEU A 91 0.02 2.59 -12.59
CA LEU A 91 1.42 2.95 -12.74
C LEU A 91 1.53 4.21 -13.61
N TYR A 92 2.34 5.15 -13.16
CA TYR A 92 2.74 6.29 -13.95
C TYR A 92 4.14 6.03 -14.52
N GLU A 93 4.25 5.99 -15.85
CA GLU A 93 5.52 5.85 -16.58
C GLU A 93 5.73 7.10 -17.44
N PRO A 94 6.67 8.00 -17.05
CA PRO A 94 6.88 9.27 -17.76
C PRO A 94 7.33 9.06 -19.21
N ASN A 95 8.01 7.96 -19.51
CA ASN A 95 8.45 7.61 -20.86
C ASN A 95 7.39 6.77 -21.57
N ALA A 96 6.22 7.32 -21.79
CA ALA A 96 5.03 6.66 -22.32
C ALA A 96 5.31 5.38 -23.11
N ILE A 97 4.95 4.22 -22.53
CA ILE A 97 5.09 2.94 -23.22
C ILE A 97 3.99 2.88 -24.30
N ARG A 98 4.39 2.96 -25.55
CA ARG A 98 3.46 2.82 -26.68
C ARG A 98 2.85 1.41 -26.67
N ARG A 99 1.61 1.29 -27.14
CA ARG A 99 0.94 -0.03 -27.27
C ARG A 99 1.74 -1.06 -28.07
N THR A 100 2.60 -0.59 -28.98
CA THR A 100 3.52 -1.42 -29.78
C THR A 100 4.70 -2.00 -28.99
N GLN A 101 4.92 -1.56 -27.75
CA GLN A 101 6.04 -1.99 -26.90
C GLN A 101 5.56 -3.01 -25.85
N LEU A 102 4.84 -4.04 -26.27
CA LEU A 102 4.28 -5.08 -25.41
C LEU A 102 5.33 -5.74 -24.47
N GLN A 103 6.54 -5.96 -25.00
CA GLN A 103 7.62 -6.56 -24.20
C GLN A 103 8.04 -5.67 -23.01
N LYS A 104 8.13 -4.35 -23.22
CA LYS A 104 8.46 -3.41 -22.15
C LYS A 104 7.35 -3.35 -21.11
N ARG A 105 6.09 -3.33 -21.55
CA ARG A 105 4.93 -3.36 -20.67
C ARG A 105 4.93 -4.63 -19.82
N GLY A 106 5.05 -5.80 -20.44
CA GLY A 106 5.07 -7.08 -19.70
C GLY A 106 6.24 -7.21 -18.74
N ARG A 107 7.41 -6.60 -19.05
CA ARG A 107 8.52 -6.53 -18.09
C ARG A 107 8.18 -5.65 -16.89
N LEU A 108 7.67 -4.45 -17.13
CA LEU A 108 7.26 -3.52 -16.08
C LEU A 108 6.20 -4.16 -15.16
N GLU A 109 5.19 -4.81 -15.73
CA GLU A 109 4.14 -5.47 -14.96
C GLU A 109 4.72 -6.57 -14.05
N ARG A 110 5.63 -7.42 -14.55
CA ARG A 110 6.29 -8.46 -13.75
C ARG A 110 7.16 -7.88 -12.64
N GLU A 111 7.90 -6.81 -12.91
CA GLU A 111 8.72 -6.13 -11.92
C GLU A 111 7.86 -5.50 -10.81
N GLN A 112 6.77 -4.85 -11.20
CA GLN A 112 5.82 -4.27 -10.24
C GLN A 112 5.06 -5.33 -9.45
N GLN A 113 4.66 -6.42 -10.08
CA GLN A 113 4.04 -7.55 -9.41
C GLN A 113 4.95 -8.10 -8.30
N LYS A 114 6.21 -8.35 -8.62
CA LYS A 114 7.20 -8.81 -7.65
C LYS A 114 7.39 -7.81 -6.51
N CYS A 115 7.53 -6.53 -6.83
CA CYS A 115 7.68 -5.46 -5.85
C CYS A 115 6.46 -5.40 -4.91
N LEU A 116 5.24 -5.42 -5.46
CA LEU A 116 4.01 -5.36 -4.70
C LEU A 116 3.86 -6.56 -3.76
N MET A 117 4.14 -7.77 -4.25
CA MET A 117 4.09 -9.00 -3.45
C MET A 117 5.08 -8.95 -2.28
N GLN A 118 6.30 -8.45 -2.51
CA GLN A 118 7.31 -8.27 -1.45
C GLN A 118 6.86 -7.24 -0.41
N LYS A 119 6.29 -6.10 -0.84
CA LYS A 119 5.77 -5.08 0.08
C LYS A 119 4.60 -5.60 0.93
N MET A 120 3.75 -6.42 0.34
CA MET A 120 2.67 -7.12 1.04
C MET A 120 3.18 -8.24 1.96
N ARG A 121 4.49 -8.53 1.97
CA ARG A 121 5.13 -9.59 2.75
C ARG A 121 4.54 -10.97 2.46
N ILE A 122 4.15 -11.22 1.23
CA ILE A 122 3.68 -12.52 0.78
C ILE A 122 4.91 -13.38 0.48
N GLU A 123 5.04 -14.50 1.17
CA GLU A 123 6.16 -15.43 0.98
C GLU A 123 6.12 -16.03 -0.43
N GLU A 124 7.29 -16.21 -1.05
CA GLU A 124 7.41 -16.71 -2.43
C GLU A 124 6.74 -18.07 -2.64
N LYS A 125 6.71 -18.92 -1.61
CA LYS A 125 6.00 -20.22 -1.65
C LYS A 125 4.48 -20.08 -1.89
N ASN A 126 3.90 -18.91 -1.58
CA ASN A 126 2.48 -18.61 -1.76
C ASN A 126 2.19 -17.92 -3.09
N TRP A 127 3.18 -17.71 -3.96
CA TRP A 127 3.02 -17.07 -5.26
C TRP A 127 2.45 -18.08 -6.27
N SER A 128 1.14 -18.28 -6.24
CA SER A 128 0.43 -19.12 -7.20
C SER A 128 -0.04 -18.31 -8.40
N GLU A 129 -0.37 -19.00 -9.50
CA GLU A 129 -0.98 -18.38 -10.67
C GLU A 129 -2.33 -17.73 -10.34
N ASP A 130 -3.12 -18.36 -9.48
CA ASP A 130 -4.39 -17.82 -9.01
C ASP A 130 -4.18 -16.49 -8.28
N LEU A 131 -3.21 -16.42 -7.36
CA LEU A 131 -2.94 -15.21 -6.59
C LEU A 131 -2.42 -14.09 -7.49
N THR A 132 -1.45 -14.41 -8.36
CA THR A 132 -0.85 -13.43 -9.27
C THR A 132 -1.85 -12.97 -10.35
N GLY A 133 -2.78 -13.83 -10.77
CA GLY A 133 -3.86 -13.51 -11.70
C GLY A 133 -4.88 -12.50 -11.16
N ARG A 134 -4.87 -12.23 -9.86
CA ARG A 134 -5.73 -11.23 -9.21
C ARG A 134 -5.05 -9.87 -9.02
N LEU A 135 -3.82 -9.72 -9.50
CA LEU A 135 -3.07 -8.46 -9.54
C LEU A 135 -3.12 -7.88 -10.96
N PHE A 136 -3.73 -6.72 -11.11
CA PHE A 136 -3.89 -6.03 -12.38
C PHE A 136 -3.07 -4.74 -12.37
N PHE A 137 -2.49 -4.41 -13.53
CA PHE A 137 -1.68 -3.19 -13.69
C PHE A 137 -2.22 -2.37 -14.84
N THR A 138 -2.42 -1.08 -14.62
CA THR A 138 -2.71 -0.10 -15.66
C THR A 138 -1.56 0.89 -15.76
N VAL A 139 -1.19 1.29 -16.96
CA VAL A 139 -0.05 2.20 -17.19
C VAL A 139 -0.54 3.40 -17.97
N ASN A 140 -0.44 4.59 -17.37
CA ASN A 140 -0.83 5.88 -17.99
C ASN A 140 -2.27 5.90 -18.56
N GLU A 141 -3.12 4.98 -18.14
CA GLU A 141 -4.51 4.95 -18.56
C GLU A 141 -5.35 5.81 -17.60
N PRO A 142 -6.35 6.55 -18.10
CA PRO A 142 -7.26 7.27 -17.21
C PRO A 142 -8.07 6.25 -16.40
N THR A 143 -7.67 6.06 -15.13
CA THR A 143 -8.33 5.10 -14.23
C THR A 143 -9.68 5.64 -13.73
N PHE A 144 -9.79 6.97 -13.63
CA PHE A 144 -11.00 7.65 -13.22
C PHE A 144 -11.36 8.73 -14.23
N ILE A 145 -12.48 8.56 -14.93
CA ILE A 145 -13.09 9.63 -15.74
C ILE A 145 -14.23 10.19 -14.91
N LEU A 146 -13.97 11.34 -14.29
CA LEU A 146 -15.04 12.15 -13.69
C LEU A 146 -15.82 12.79 -14.86
N LYS A 147 -17.06 12.36 -15.05
CA LYS A 147 -18.00 13.00 -15.97
C LYS A 147 -18.76 14.11 -15.24
#